data_4eb943b80035bbdc2d9869fca12e776c
#
_entry.id   4eb943b80035bbdc2d9869fca12e776c
#
_cell.length_a   1.000
_cell.length_b   1.000
_cell.length_c   1.000
_cell.angle_alpha   90.00
_cell.angle_beta   90.00
_cell.angle_gamma   90.00
#
_symmetry.space_group_name_H-M   'P 1'
#
loop_
_entity.id
_entity.type
_entity.pdbx_description
1 polymer ?
#
loop_
_entity_poly.entity_id
_entity_poly.type
_entity_poly.pdbx_seq_one_letter_code
_entity_poly.pdbx_strand_id
1 'polypeptide(L)'
;MAGKHTKTNSEWEEDISIKIINQTRNELYVDLRFLRNALWALTPKKNDSLSSFATNGINISYNATWLMKVYKNNPLFVNRAYLHTMLHCLFSHLWFGENKDKILYGLACDIIVEYTIDSIDKPCVKRIIGWVRQHCYEMVDKEKMYSAALIYQWLTKLDDKKIQDLKKEFITDSHYFWPDKNDKENKTFSQGIHKWNKISRQTKLESNLWADESKDGQELFFAQMKGEVSKRNYGDFLKKFMVIREELKCDPDEFDLNYYTYGLSTYGNMPLIEPLETKESRKIQEIVIVIDTSYSTSGSLVRDFLNETFSLIKDEKSFFKDSIIRVIQCDDKVMSDDVITSKKQIDEIFSRFEVKGGSGTDFRPAFNYVNNLIEEGIIKKLGGLLYFTDGKGVYPKKKPSYKTAFIYTRDYDMTNAPMWAIKHHLEPDDLKNNLESTEKRYEYQRSKK
;
A
#
# COMPACT_ATOMS: atom_id res chain seq x y z
N MET A 1 34.30 -45.52 -11.79
CA MET A 1 33.10 -45.36 -12.66
C MET A 1 31.95 -44.92 -11.78
N ALA A 2 31.58 -43.63 -11.81
CA ALA A 2 30.42 -43.15 -11.07
C ALA A 2 29.17 -43.68 -11.77
N GLY A 3 28.38 -44.51 -11.08
CA GLY A 3 27.13 -45.07 -11.59
C GLY A 3 26.18 -43.93 -11.99
N LYS A 4 25.70 -43.93 -13.23
CA LYS A 4 24.61 -43.04 -13.69
C LYS A 4 23.39 -43.37 -12.82
N HIS A 5 23.07 -42.46 -11.92
CA HIS A 5 21.82 -42.53 -11.14
C HIS A 5 20.65 -42.38 -12.15
N THR A 6 19.95 -43.47 -12.45
CA THR A 6 18.73 -43.42 -13.25
C THR A 6 17.66 -42.82 -12.42
N LYS A 7 17.19 -41.62 -12.85
CA LYS A 7 16.10 -40.90 -12.16
C LYS A 7 14.84 -41.75 -12.11
N THR A 8 14.18 -41.74 -10.96
CA THR A 8 12.85 -42.32 -10.80
C THR A 8 11.81 -41.52 -11.56
N ASN A 9 10.65 -42.11 -11.88
CA ASN A 9 9.54 -41.37 -12.52
C ASN A 9 9.13 -40.12 -11.72
N SER A 10 9.12 -40.24 -10.39
CA SER A 10 8.76 -39.08 -9.51
C SER A 10 9.78 -37.95 -9.60
N GLU A 11 11.06 -38.24 -9.65
CA GLU A 11 12.12 -37.22 -9.81
C GLU A 11 12.08 -36.59 -11.22
N TRP A 12 11.73 -37.36 -12.22
CA TRP A 12 11.57 -36.85 -13.59
C TRP A 12 10.35 -35.89 -13.69
N GLU A 13 9.21 -36.26 -13.10
CA GLU A 13 8.04 -35.41 -13.02
C GLU A 13 8.32 -34.09 -12.29
N GLU A 14 9.07 -34.14 -11.20
CA GLU A 14 9.46 -32.96 -10.43
C GLU A 14 10.38 -32.05 -11.24
N ASP A 15 11.39 -32.61 -11.91
CA ASP A 15 12.30 -31.84 -12.78
C ASP A 15 11.55 -31.12 -13.91
N ILE A 16 10.60 -31.80 -14.55
CA ILE A 16 9.79 -31.19 -15.62
C ILE A 16 8.89 -30.12 -15.04
N SER A 17 8.24 -30.37 -13.91
CA SER A 17 7.37 -29.40 -13.26
C SER A 17 8.11 -28.11 -12.88
N ILE A 18 9.33 -28.23 -12.36
CA ILE A 18 10.20 -27.09 -12.05
C ILE A 18 10.55 -26.30 -13.33
N LYS A 19 10.84 -27.00 -14.45
CA LYS A 19 11.09 -26.36 -15.74
C LYS A 19 9.87 -25.60 -16.24
N ILE A 20 8.67 -26.18 -16.13
CA ILE A 20 7.41 -25.54 -16.51
C ILE A 20 7.21 -24.27 -15.67
N ILE A 21 7.37 -24.36 -14.34
CA ILE A 21 7.22 -23.21 -13.43
C ILE A 21 8.22 -22.10 -13.78
N ASN A 22 9.47 -22.45 -14.07
CA ASN A 22 10.47 -21.44 -14.44
C ASN A 22 10.19 -20.81 -15.80
N GLN A 23 9.69 -21.60 -16.77
CA GLN A 23 9.23 -21.06 -18.06
C GLN A 23 8.05 -20.11 -17.88
N THR A 24 7.06 -20.48 -17.07
CA THR A 24 5.93 -19.62 -16.68
C THR A 24 6.40 -18.29 -16.08
N ARG A 25 7.37 -18.33 -15.17
CA ARG A 25 7.95 -17.11 -14.58
C ARG A 25 8.64 -16.23 -15.61
N ASN A 26 9.37 -16.83 -16.53
CA ASN A 26 10.06 -16.09 -17.59
C ASN A 26 9.07 -15.42 -18.54
N GLU A 27 8.00 -16.11 -18.96
CA GLU A 27 6.96 -15.57 -19.81
C GLU A 27 6.22 -14.40 -19.13
N LEU A 28 5.86 -14.57 -17.86
CA LEU A 28 5.27 -13.49 -17.07
C LEU A 28 6.22 -12.29 -16.87
N TYR A 29 7.52 -12.55 -16.71
CA TYR A 29 8.51 -11.50 -16.54
C TYR A 29 8.67 -10.63 -17.78
N VAL A 30 8.53 -11.19 -18.97
CA VAL A 30 8.63 -10.40 -20.23
C VAL A 30 7.59 -9.28 -20.27
N ASP A 31 6.35 -9.58 -19.90
CA ASP A 31 5.25 -8.62 -19.94
C ASP A 31 5.04 -7.83 -18.64
N LEU A 32 5.47 -8.38 -17.49
CA LEU A 32 5.23 -7.86 -16.14
C LEU A 32 6.54 -7.66 -15.36
N ARG A 33 7.48 -6.90 -15.94
CA ARG A 33 8.86 -6.71 -15.40
C ARG A 33 8.87 -6.18 -13.98
N PHE A 34 7.92 -5.32 -13.63
CA PHE A 34 7.78 -4.76 -12.27
C PHE A 34 7.45 -5.82 -11.20
N LEU A 35 7.02 -7.02 -11.60
CA LEU A 35 6.79 -8.16 -10.69
C LEU A 35 8.00 -9.05 -10.48
N ARG A 36 9.17 -8.69 -10.99
CA ARG A 36 10.38 -9.52 -10.93
C ARG A 36 10.58 -10.20 -9.56
N ASN A 37 10.62 -9.42 -8.49
CA ASN A 37 10.88 -9.96 -7.15
C ASN A 37 9.73 -10.84 -6.62
N ALA A 38 8.50 -10.59 -7.02
CA ALA A 38 7.33 -11.39 -6.64
C ALA A 38 7.30 -12.74 -7.36
N LEU A 39 7.60 -12.77 -8.67
CA LEU A 39 7.56 -13.98 -9.49
C LEU A 39 8.49 -15.08 -8.99
N TRP A 40 9.66 -14.74 -8.43
CA TRP A 40 10.61 -15.72 -7.88
C TRP A 40 10.51 -15.89 -6.36
N ALA A 41 9.54 -15.24 -5.71
CA ALA A 41 9.44 -15.26 -4.26
C ALA A 41 8.99 -16.59 -3.67
N LEU A 42 8.13 -17.33 -4.39
CA LEU A 42 7.57 -18.60 -3.92
C LEU A 42 8.49 -19.77 -4.30
N THR A 43 8.77 -20.66 -3.34
CA THR A 43 9.54 -21.91 -3.59
C THR A 43 8.59 -23.01 -4.06
N PRO A 44 8.82 -23.64 -5.24
CA PRO A 44 7.98 -24.74 -5.70
C PRO A 44 8.08 -25.96 -4.76
N LYS A 45 6.93 -26.56 -4.46
CA LYS A 45 6.83 -27.78 -3.64
C LYS A 45 5.81 -28.75 -4.23
N LYS A 46 6.26 -29.96 -4.59
CA LYS A 46 5.37 -31.00 -5.10
C LYS A 46 4.37 -31.45 -4.02
N ASN A 47 3.09 -31.53 -4.38
CA ASN A 47 2.03 -32.10 -3.55
C ASN A 47 0.94 -32.72 -4.44
N ASP A 48 0.95 -34.02 -4.56
CA ASP A 48 0.07 -34.75 -5.49
C ASP A 48 -1.40 -34.84 -5.05
N SER A 49 -1.73 -34.36 -3.82
CA SER A 49 -3.13 -34.31 -3.33
C SER A 49 -3.89 -33.09 -3.86
N LEU A 50 -3.22 -32.13 -4.49
CA LEU A 50 -3.84 -30.91 -4.98
C LEU A 50 -4.44 -31.09 -6.38
N SER A 51 -5.48 -30.32 -6.69
CA SER A 51 -6.08 -30.23 -8.01
C SER A 51 -5.65 -28.99 -8.81
N SER A 52 -4.90 -28.09 -8.19
CA SER A 52 -4.44 -26.81 -8.77
C SER A 52 -3.20 -26.32 -7.98
N PHE A 53 -2.77 -25.07 -8.21
CA PHE A 53 -1.80 -24.42 -7.31
C PHE A 53 -2.41 -24.11 -5.95
N ALA A 54 -1.55 -24.07 -4.93
CA ALA A 54 -1.89 -23.58 -3.60
C ALA A 54 -0.67 -22.93 -2.95
N THR A 55 -0.87 -21.94 -2.07
CA THR A 55 0.25 -21.26 -1.41
C THR A 55 -0.02 -20.99 0.07
N ASN A 56 1.06 -21.02 0.86
CA ASN A 56 1.09 -20.54 2.25
C ASN A 56 1.88 -19.22 2.40
N GLY A 57 2.20 -18.54 1.30
CA GLY A 57 3.01 -17.32 1.28
C GLY A 57 4.53 -17.55 1.23
N ILE A 58 5.03 -18.78 1.45
CA ILE A 58 6.45 -19.16 1.34
C ILE A 58 6.67 -20.09 0.17
N ASN A 59 5.83 -21.12 0.08
CA ASN A 59 5.88 -22.11 -0.98
C ASN A 59 4.70 -21.98 -1.92
N ILE A 60 4.90 -22.35 -3.18
CA ILE A 60 3.82 -22.66 -4.12
C ILE A 60 3.76 -24.16 -4.30
N SER A 61 2.69 -24.77 -3.83
CA SER A 61 2.45 -26.21 -3.91
C SER A 61 1.71 -26.53 -5.21
N TYR A 62 2.09 -27.63 -5.84
CA TYR A 62 1.52 -28.05 -7.12
C TYR A 62 1.42 -29.56 -7.24
N ASN A 63 0.46 -30.05 -8.03
CA ASN A 63 0.39 -31.44 -8.46
C ASN A 63 1.13 -31.59 -9.81
N ALA A 64 2.11 -32.48 -9.87
CA ALA A 64 2.97 -32.63 -11.05
C ALA A 64 2.18 -33.11 -12.27
N THR A 65 1.32 -34.12 -12.12
CA THR A 65 0.50 -34.69 -13.20
C THR A 65 -0.49 -33.63 -13.76
N TRP A 66 -1.17 -32.90 -12.88
CA TRP A 66 -2.06 -31.83 -13.26
C TRP A 66 -1.29 -30.73 -14.02
N LEU A 67 -0.15 -30.27 -13.51
CA LEU A 67 0.64 -29.19 -14.08
C LEU A 67 1.12 -29.53 -15.49
N MET A 68 1.69 -30.72 -15.68
CA MET A 68 2.16 -31.18 -16.98
C MET A 68 1.01 -31.30 -18.00
N LYS A 69 -0.14 -31.87 -17.57
CA LYS A 69 -1.33 -32.02 -18.42
C LYS A 69 -1.88 -30.67 -18.86
N VAL A 70 -2.01 -29.72 -17.92
CA VAL A 70 -2.56 -28.40 -18.20
C VAL A 70 -1.61 -27.57 -19.06
N TYR A 71 -0.30 -27.60 -18.77
CA TYR A 71 0.71 -26.88 -19.56
C TYR A 71 0.74 -27.36 -21.01
N LYS A 72 0.66 -28.68 -21.24
CA LYS A 72 0.60 -29.26 -22.60
C LYS A 72 -0.58 -28.76 -23.39
N ASN A 73 -1.73 -28.54 -22.75
CA ASN A 73 -2.97 -28.15 -23.42
C ASN A 73 -3.12 -26.63 -23.54
N ASN A 74 -2.75 -25.89 -22.54
CA ASN A 74 -2.89 -24.45 -22.47
C ASN A 74 -1.83 -23.80 -21.54
N PRO A 75 -0.65 -23.44 -22.05
CA PRO A 75 0.39 -22.78 -21.26
C PRO A 75 -0.06 -21.46 -20.63
N LEU A 76 -0.88 -20.67 -21.36
CA LEU A 76 -1.38 -19.37 -20.85
C LEU A 76 -2.24 -19.53 -19.60
N PHE A 77 -2.97 -20.65 -19.49
CA PHE A 77 -3.72 -20.94 -18.26
C PHE A 77 -2.79 -21.17 -17.08
N VAL A 78 -1.64 -21.83 -17.28
CA VAL A 78 -0.64 -22.05 -16.22
C VAL A 78 -0.02 -20.71 -15.79
N ASN A 79 0.30 -19.83 -16.76
CA ASN A 79 0.79 -18.48 -16.48
C ASN A 79 -0.21 -17.71 -15.63
N ARG A 80 -1.49 -17.74 -16.02
CA ARG A 80 -2.55 -17.07 -15.29
C ARG A 80 -2.76 -17.63 -13.88
N ALA A 81 -2.82 -18.95 -13.75
CA ALA A 81 -2.99 -19.61 -12.44
C ALA A 81 -1.80 -19.34 -11.51
N TYR A 82 -0.57 -19.34 -12.04
CA TYR A 82 0.61 -19.00 -11.27
C TYR A 82 0.58 -17.53 -10.78
N LEU A 83 0.26 -16.60 -11.70
CA LEU A 83 0.12 -15.18 -11.38
C LEU A 83 -0.99 -14.96 -10.36
N HIS A 84 -2.15 -15.58 -10.53
CA HIS A 84 -3.28 -15.53 -9.60
C HIS A 84 -2.88 -15.91 -8.19
N THR A 85 -2.30 -17.11 -8.02
CA THR A 85 -1.85 -17.60 -6.70
C THR A 85 -0.79 -16.68 -6.07
N MET A 86 0.13 -16.15 -6.87
CA MET A 86 1.15 -15.22 -6.39
C MET A 86 0.54 -13.87 -5.98
N LEU A 87 -0.46 -13.37 -6.71
CA LEU A 87 -1.14 -12.11 -6.38
C LEU A 87 -1.89 -12.16 -5.06
N HIS A 88 -2.43 -13.30 -4.66
CA HIS A 88 -2.99 -13.45 -3.31
C HIS A 88 -1.98 -13.11 -2.22
N CYS A 89 -0.72 -13.52 -2.40
CA CYS A 89 0.35 -13.17 -1.47
C CYS A 89 0.69 -11.67 -1.52
N LEU A 90 0.80 -11.12 -2.73
CA LEU A 90 1.17 -9.72 -2.94
C LEU A 90 0.10 -8.76 -2.42
N PHE A 91 -1.18 -9.10 -2.58
CA PHE A 91 -2.32 -8.34 -2.04
C PHE A 91 -2.63 -8.68 -0.58
N SER A 92 -1.84 -9.59 0.01
CA SER A 92 -1.96 -9.99 1.42
C SER A 92 -3.28 -10.66 1.79
N HIS A 93 -3.99 -11.27 0.83
CA HIS A 93 -5.27 -11.93 1.06
C HIS A 93 -5.18 -13.07 2.07
N LEU A 94 -4.05 -13.79 2.12
CA LEU A 94 -3.81 -14.90 3.03
C LEU A 94 -3.93 -14.50 4.51
N TRP A 95 -3.67 -13.24 4.85
CA TRP A 95 -3.48 -12.81 6.24
C TRP A 95 -4.60 -11.92 6.79
N PHE A 96 -5.58 -11.53 5.96
CA PHE A 96 -6.60 -10.55 6.34
C PHE A 96 -8.05 -11.06 6.31
N GLY A 97 -8.27 -12.36 6.22
CA GLY A 97 -9.61 -13.00 6.20
C GLY A 97 -10.26 -13.20 7.58
N GLU A 98 -9.72 -12.55 8.64
CA GLU A 98 -10.24 -12.73 10.01
C GLU A 98 -11.70 -12.34 10.14
N ASN A 99 -12.46 -13.14 10.90
CA ASN A 99 -13.90 -12.95 11.17
C ASN A 99 -14.84 -13.02 9.96
N LYS A 100 -14.38 -13.52 8.80
CA LYS A 100 -15.18 -13.71 7.59
C LYS A 100 -15.38 -15.20 7.32
N ASP A 101 -16.46 -15.53 6.63
CA ASP A 101 -16.62 -16.87 6.07
C ASP A 101 -15.49 -17.15 5.08
N LYS A 102 -14.70 -18.20 5.31
CA LYS A 102 -13.50 -18.51 4.54
C LYS A 102 -13.78 -18.74 3.04
N ILE A 103 -14.90 -19.40 2.76
CA ILE A 103 -15.27 -19.78 1.38
C ILE A 103 -15.70 -18.54 0.61
N LEU A 104 -16.56 -17.71 1.20
CA LEU A 104 -17.02 -16.48 0.56
C LEU A 104 -15.90 -15.44 0.47
N TYR A 105 -15.02 -15.36 1.48
CA TYR A 105 -13.89 -14.45 1.43
C TYR A 105 -12.86 -14.90 0.39
N GLY A 106 -12.60 -16.20 0.27
CA GLY A 106 -11.75 -16.74 -0.79
C GLY A 106 -12.28 -16.38 -2.17
N LEU A 107 -13.59 -16.62 -2.43
CA LEU A 107 -14.23 -16.22 -3.68
C LEU A 107 -14.13 -14.70 -3.95
N ALA A 108 -14.29 -13.87 -2.94
CA ALA A 108 -14.13 -12.41 -3.08
C ALA A 108 -12.71 -12.03 -3.47
N CYS A 109 -11.71 -12.72 -2.91
CA CYS A 109 -10.30 -12.55 -3.26
C CYS A 109 -10.02 -13.02 -4.70
N ASP A 110 -10.60 -14.15 -5.13
CA ASP A 110 -10.47 -14.66 -6.49
C ASP A 110 -11.06 -13.69 -7.52
N ILE A 111 -12.24 -13.15 -7.26
CA ILE A 111 -12.89 -12.18 -8.16
C ILE A 111 -12.02 -10.94 -8.34
N ILE A 112 -11.50 -10.33 -7.27
CA ILE A 112 -10.70 -9.10 -7.40
C ILE A 112 -9.33 -9.36 -8.04
N VAL A 113 -8.71 -10.52 -7.78
CA VAL A 113 -7.45 -10.92 -8.43
C VAL A 113 -7.67 -11.10 -9.93
N GLU A 114 -8.70 -11.86 -10.32
CA GLU A 114 -9.02 -12.10 -11.72
C GLU A 114 -9.42 -10.81 -12.45
N TYR A 115 -10.21 -9.95 -11.82
CA TYR A 115 -10.55 -8.62 -12.33
C TYR A 115 -9.28 -7.77 -12.56
N THR A 116 -8.33 -7.83 -11.62
CA THR A 116 -7.06 -7.11 -11.74
C THR A 116 -6.19 -7.66 -12.87
N ILE A 117 -6.09 -8.99 -13.02
CA ILE A 117 -5.33 -9.64 -14.11
C ILE A 117 -5.92 -9.26 -15.48
N ASP A 118 -7.25 -9.31 -15.61
CA ASP A 118 -7.92 -8.95 -16.87
C ASP A 118 -7.78 -7.46 -17.19
N SER A 119 -7.74 -6.59 -16.18
CA SER A 119 -7.54 -5.14 -16.34
C SER A 119 -6.13 -4.76 -16.82
N ILE A 120 -5.12 -5.60 -16.55
CA ILE A 120 -3.74 -5.38 -17.05
C ILE A 120 -3.64 -5.64 -18.55
N ASP A 121 -4.51 -6.48 -19.12
CA ASP A 121 -4.62 -6.84 -20.54
C ASP A 121 -3.27 -7.20 -21.21
N LYS A 122 -2.49 -8.09 -20.59
CA LYS A 122 -1.21 -8.55 -21.16
C LYS A 122 -1.36 -9.88 -21.89
N PRO A 123 -0.66 -10.07 -23.03
CA PRO A 123 -0.76 -11.28 -23.84
C PRO A 123 -0.46 -12.56 -23.06
N CYS A 124 0.51 -12.55 -22.14
CA CYS A 124 0.95 -13.72 -21.36
C CYS A 124 -0.12 -14.31 -20.44
N VAL A 125 -1.20 -13.57 -20.15
CA VAL A 125 -2.30 -13.99 -19.26
C VAL A 125 -3.67 -13.82 -19.88
N LYS A 126 -3.72 -13.53 -21.19
CA LYS A 126 -4.97 -13.26 -21.90
C LYS A 126 -5.90 -14.48 -21.93
N ARG A 127 -7.19 -14.25 -21.73
CA ARG A 127 -8.24 -15.26 -21.87
C ARG A 127 -9.49 -14.68 -22.51
N ILE A 128 -10.36 -15.55 -22.98
CA ILE A 128 -11.71 -15.15 -23.43
C ILE A 128 -12.57 -14.95 -22.20
N ILE A 129 -13.18 -13.76 -22.07
CA ILE A 129 -14.07 -13.42 -20.96
C ILE A 129 -15.46 -13.98 -21.26
N GLY A 130 -15.92 -14.91 -20.41
CA GLY A 130 -17.26 -15.49 -20.50
C GLY A 130 -18.32 -14.55 -19.94
N TRP A 131 -19.60 -14.83 -20.24
CA TRP A 131 -20.73 -14.00 -19.82
C TRP A 131 -20.83 -13.79 -18.30
N VAL A 132 -20.62 -14.84 -17.50
CA VAL A 132 -20.69 -14.75 -16.02
C VAL A 132 -19.64 -13.78 -15.50
N ARG A 133 -18.42 -13.84 -16.04
CA ARG A 133 -17.31 -12.98 -15.67
C ARG A 133 -17.57 -11.54 -16.09
N GLN A 134 -18.01 -11.31 -17.31
CA GLN A 134 -18.35 -9.99 -17.81
C GLN A 134 -19.42 -9.32 -16.95
N HIS A 135 -20.51 -10.03 -16.65
CA HIS A 135 -21.58 -9.51 -15.79
C HIS A 135 -21.09 -9.20 -14.38
N CYS A 136 -20.22 -10.06 -13.80
CA CYS A 136 -19.61 -9.79 -12.50
C CYS A 136 -18.76 -8.51 -12.54
N TYR A 137 -17.97 -8.31 -13.59
CA TYR A 137 -17.13 -7.12 -13.74
C TYR A 137 -17.95 -5.84 -13.93
N GLU A 138 -19.04 -5.89 -14.69
CA GLU A 138 -20.00 -4.79 -14.82
C GLU A 138 -20.60 -4.40 -13.45
N MET A 139 -20.89 -5.38 -12.59
CA MET A 139 -21.36 -5.12 -11.23
C MET A 139 -20.25 -4.54 -10.35
N VAL A 140 -19.01 -5.03 -10.44
CA VAL A 140 -17.85 -4.49 -9.73
C VAL A 140 -17.64 -3.02 -10.08
N ASP A 141 -17.76 -2.66 -11.37
CA ASP A 141 -17.59 -1.28 -11.84
C ASP A 141 -18.76 -0.38 -11.43
N LYS A 142 -19.99 -0.86 -11.58
CA LYS A 142 -21.20 -0.13 -11.24
C LYS A 142 -21.24 0.23 -9.76
N GLU A 143 -20.99 -0.74 -8.88
CA GLU A 143 -21.00 -0.58 -7.43
C GLU A 143 -19.63 -0.13 -6.88
N LYS A 144 -18.64 0.07 -7.76
CA LYS A 144 -17.26 0.48 -7.40
C LYS A 144 -16.59 -0.42 -6.36
N MET A 145 -16.81 -1.73 -6.47
CA MET A 145 -16.32 -2.73 -5.53
C MET A 145 -14.87 -3.15 -5.83
N TYR A 146 -13.93 -2.23 -5.73
CA TYR A 146 -12.52 -2.47 -6.06
C TYR A 146 -11.69 -3.04 -4.90
N SER A 147 -12.28 -3.89 -4.07
CA SER A 147 -11.55 -4.61 -3.03
C SER A 147 -12.25 -5.90 -2.62
N ALA A 148 -11.46 -6.86 -2.12
CA ALA A 148 -11.99 -8.12 -1.61
C ALA A 148 -13.05 -7.94 -0.50
N ALA A 149 -12.91 -6.90 0.34
CA ALA A 149 -13.87 -6.65 1.41
C ALA A 149 -15.24 -6.18 0.89
N LEU A 150 -15.26 -5.28 -0.10
CA LEU A 150 -16.50 -4.81 -0.71
C LEU A 150 -17.20 -5.92 -1.51
N ILE A 151 -16.42 -6.71 -2.26
CA ILE A 151 -16.95 -7.88 -2.98
C ILE A 151 -17.51 -8.91 -1.99
N TYR A 152 -16.84 -9.15 -0.86
CA TYR A 152 -17.34 -10.04 0.19
C TYR A 152 -18.70 -9.57 0.71
N GLN A 153 -18.86 -8.26 1.03
CA GLN A 153 -20.14 -7.71 1.46
C GLN A 153 -21.24 -7.82 0.40
N TRP A 154 -20.89 -7.73 -0.88
CA TRP A 154 -21.82 -7.95 -1.97
C TRP A 154 -22.21 -9.43 -2.06
N LEU A 155 -21.25 -10.36 -1.98
CA LEU A 155 -21.49 -11.80 -2.02
C LEU A 155 -22.42 -12.27 -0.90
N THR A 156 -22.33 -11.69 0.30
CA THR A 156 -23.22 -12.05 1.42
C THR A 156 -24.70 -11.71 1.17
N LYS A 157 -24.99 -10.89 0.15
CA LYS A 157 -26.36 -10.50 -0.23
C LYS A 157 -26.90 -11.31 -1.41
N LEU A 158 -26.10 -12.18 -2.00
CA LEU A 158 -26.47 -12.98 -3.16
C LEU A 158 -27.07 -14.33 -2.77
N ASP A 159 -27.90 -14.86 -3.64
CA ASP A 159 -28.48 -16.21 -3.57
C ASP A 159 -27.40 -17.28 -3.85
N ASP A 160 -27.55 -18.44 -3.23
CA ASP A 160 -26.62 -19.57 -3.32
C ASP A 160 -26.35 -20.00 -4.77
N LYS A 161 -27.36 -19.94 -5.66
CA LYS A 161 -27.19 -20.29 -7.07
C LYS A 161 -26.18 -19.38 -7.78
N LYS A 162 -26.28 -18.07 -7.59
CA LYS A 162 -25.34 -17.12 -8.16
C LYS A 162 -23.93 -17.29 -7.58
N ILE A 163 -23.83 -17.56 -6.28
CA ILE A 163 -22.55 -17.86 -5.63
C ILE A 163 -21.91 -19.11 -6.25
N GLN A 164 -22.67 -20.16 -6.54
CA GLN A 164 -22.15 -21.37 -7.17
C GLN A 164 -21.67 -21.11 -8.61
N ASP A 165 -22.36 -20.29 -9.37
CA ASP A 165 -21.94 -19.94 -10.73
C ASP A 165 -20.66 -19.09 -10.71
N LEU A 166 -20.52 -18.14 -9.78
CA LEU A 166 -19.31 -17.38 -9.58
C LEU A 166 -18.13 -18.28 -9.12
N LYS A 167 -18.38 -19.25 -8.21
CA LYS A 167 -17.34 -20.22 -7.80
C LYS A 167 -16.80 -21.02 -9.00
N LYS A 168 -17.66 -21.49 -9.88
CA LYS A 168 -17.23 -22.26 -11.08
C LYS A 168 -16.37 -21.42 -12.01
N GLU A 169 -16.61 -20.11 -12.10
CA GLU A 169 -15.92 -19.21 -13.02
C GLU A 169 -14.61 -18.67 -12.46
N PHE A 170 -14.55 -18.37 -11.16
CA PHE A 170 -13.46 -17.59 -10.56
C PHE A 170 -12.44 -18.42 -9.78
N ILE A 171 -12.81 -19.59 -9.23
CA ILE A 171 -11.85 -20.42 -8.48
C ILE A 171 -10.80 -20.98 -9.45
N THR A 172 -9.57 -20.50 -9.30
CA THR A 172 -8.42 -20.88 -10.14
C THR A 172 -7.39 -21.68 -9.34
N ASP A 173 -7.27 -21.43 -8.04
CA ASP A 173 -6.32 -22.06 -7.15
C ASP A 173 -6.99 -22.63 -5.89
N SER A 174 -6.21 -23.19 -4.98
CA SER A 174 -6.68 -23.76 -3.72
C SER A 174 -6.19 -22.94 -2.52
N HIS A 175 -7.12 -22.48 -1.72
CA HIS A 175 -6.85 -21.73 -0.48
C HIS A 175 -6.59 -22.62 0.74
N TYR A 176 -6.36 -23.92 0.54
CA TYR A 176 -6.23 -24.92 1.61
C TYR A 176 -5.11 -24.57 2.62
N PHE A 177 -4.00 -23.99 2.14
CA PHE A 177 -2.87 -23.64 2.98
C PHE A 177 -2.89 -22.20 3.50
N TRP A 178 -3.99 -21.49 3.35
CA TRP A 178 -4.11 -20.15 3.94
C TRP A 178 -4.11 -20.26 5.47
N PRO A 179 -3.32 -19.42 6.17
CA PRO A 179 -3.19 -19.49 7.62
C PRO A 179 -4.52 -19.29 8.35
N ASP A 180 -4.69 -19.98 9.49
CA ASP A 180 -5.83 -19.80 10.36
C ASP A 180 -5.56 -18.78 11.48
N LYS A 181 -6.63 -18.39 12.22
CA LYS A 181 -6.55 -17.46 13.36
C LYS A 181 -5.54 -17.90 14.42
N ASN A 182 -5.45 -19.21 14.64
CA ASN A 182 -4.56 -19.82 15.64
C ASN A 182 -3.09 -19.87 15.20
N ASP A 183 -2.81 -19.57 13.92
CA ASP A 183 -1.44 -19.61 13.37
C ASP A 183 -0.67 -18.30 13.56
N LYS A 184 -1.27 -17.27 14.18
CA LYS A 184 -0.61 -15.97 14.39
C LYS A 184 0.69 -16.04 15.19
N GLU A 185 0.78 -16.99 16.12
CA GLU A 185 1.99 -17.25 16.89
C GLU A 185 3.03 -18.06 16.10
N ASN A 186 2.65 -18.58 14.94
CA ASN A 186 3.53 -19.38 14.11
C ASN A 186 4.57 -18.50 13.41
N LYS A 187 5.85 -18.83 13.57
CA LYS A 187 6.99 -18.13 12.92
C LYS A 187 6.80 -18.02 11.40
N THR A 188 6.20 -19.02 10.78
CA THR A 188 5.92 -19.08 9.33
C THR A 188 4.97 -17.97 8.89
N PHE A 189 3.94 -17.69 9.69
CA PHE A 189 2.98 -16.60 9.43
C PHE A 189 3.67 -15.23 9.41
N SER A 190 4.44 -14.92 10.47
CA SER A 190 5.17 -13.65 10.58
C SER A 190 6.23 -13.50 9.48
N GLN A 191 6.94 -14.56 9.15
CA GLN A 191 7.95 -14.57 8.08
C GLN A 191 7.31 -14.30 6.71
N GLY A 192 6.15 -14.92 6.43
CA GLY A 192 5.38 -14.67 5.20
C GLY A 192 4.99 -13.21 5.03
N ILE A 193 4.38 -12.61 6.06
CA ILE A 193 4.00 -11.20 6.04
C ILE A 193 5.22 -10.30 5.81
N HIS A 194 6.31 -10.46 6.57
CA HIS A 194 7.51 -9.64 6.41
C HIS A 194 8.12 -9.75 5.01
N LYS A 195 8.19 -10.98 4.47
CA LYS A 195 8.69 -11.24 3.13
C LYS A 195 7.88 -10.48 2.08
N TRP A 196 6.55 -10.63 2.10
CA TRP A 196 5.67 -10.02 1.09
C TRP A 196 5.54 -8.52 1.24
N ASN A 197 5.61 -7.97 2.44
CA ASN A 197 5.71 -6.53 2.65
C ASN A 197 6.99 -5.95 2.02
N LYS A 198 8.13 -6.63 2.14
CA LYS A 198 9.37 -6.21 1.49
C LYS A 198 9.26 -6.25 -0.03
N ILE A 199 8.70 -7.33 -0.58
CA ILE A 199 8.48 -7.50 -2.02
C ILE A 199 7.53 -6.43 -2.54
N SER A 200 6.44 -6.15 -1.85
CA SER A 200 5.47 -5.12 -2.19
C SER A 200 6.14 -3.74 -2.31
N ARG A 201 7.04 -3.38 -1.38
CA ARG A 201 7.80 -2.13 -1.47
C ARG A 201 8.72 -2.09 -2.70
N GLN A 202 9.43 -3.18 -2.96
CA GLN A 202 10.32 -3.29 -4.12
C GLN A 202 9.54 -3.17 -5.42
N THR A 203 8.43 -3.90 -5.55
CA THR A 203 7.53 -3.83 -6.71
C THR A 203 7.04 -2.41 -6.96
N LYS A 204 6.71 -1.66 -5.89
CA LYS A 204 6.31 -0.25 -6.01
C LYS A 204 7.45 0.65 -6.53
N LEU A 205 8.68 0.43 -6.08
CA LEU A 205 9.82 1.20 -6.56
C LEU A 205 10.11 0.90 -8.03
N GLU A 206 10.05 -0.38 -8.41
CA GLU A 206 10.27 -0.80 -9.80
C GLU A 206 9.17 -0.28 -10.74
N SER A 207 7.92 -0.22 -10.29
CA SER A 207 6.82 0.29 -11.10
C SER A 207 6.97 1.76 -11.50
N ASN A 208 7.58 2.58 -10.63
CA ASN A 208 7.84 3.98 -10.96
C ASN A 208 8.87 4.14 -12.10
N LEU A 209 9.69 3.13 -12.35
CA LEU A 209 10.66 3.10 -13.44
C LEU A 209 10.05 2.67 -14.79
N TRP A 210 8.90 2.00 -14.75
CA TRP A 210 8.23 1.41 -15.93
C TRP A 210 6.86 2.03 -16.22
N ALA A 211 6.63 3.27 -15.77
CA ALA A 211 5.32 3.94 -15.78
C ALA A 211 4.72 4.25 -17.17
N ASP A 212 5.37 3.90 -18.27
CA ASP A 212 4.96 4.29 -19.63
C ASP A 212 3.97 3.33 -20.34
N GLU A 213 3.67 2.17 -19.75
CA GLU A 213 2.83 1.16 -20.42
C GLU A 213 1.49 0.95 -19.70
N SER A 214 0.39 1.38 -20.27
CA SER A 214 -1.02 1.16 -19.85
C SER A 214 -1.41 1.67 -18.45
N LYS A 215 -1.83 2.94 -18.36
CA LYS A 215 -2.09 3.64 -17.09
C LYS A 215 -3.23 3.05 -16.24
N ASP A 216 -4.34 2.62 -16.84
CA ASP A 216 -5.55 2.29 -16.07
C ASP A 216 -5.49 0.93 -15.34
N GLY A 217 -4.97 -0.13 -15.97
CA GLY A 217 -4.85 -1.44 -15.34
C GLY A 217 -3.77 -1.50 -14.25
N GLN A 218 -2.68 -0.74 -14.43
CA GLN A 218 -1.63 -0.64 -13.42
C GLN A 218 -2.09 0.13 -12.18
N GLU A 219 -2.89 1.18 -12.32
CA GLU A 219 -3.42 1.93 -11.18
C GLU A 219 -4.28 1.03 -10.28
N LEU A 220 -5.15 0.21 -10.86
CA LEU A 220 -5.95 -0.76 -10.11
C LEU A 220 -5.07 -1.80 -9.42
N PHE A 221 -4.06 -2.34 -10.12
CA PHE A 221 -3.11 -3.29 -9.55
C PHE A 221 -2.42 -2.73 -8.31
N PHE A 222 -1.89 -1.50 -8.37
CA PHE A 222 -1.25 -0.88 -7.23
C PHE A 222 -2.21 -0.48 -6.12
N ALA A 223 -3.48 -0.26 -6.43
CA ALA A 223 -4.52 -0.03 -5.43
C ALA A 223 -4.81 -1.29 -4.59
N GLN A 224 -4.61 -2.51 -5.15
CA GLN A 224 -4.77 -3.76 -4.41
C GLN A 224 -3.61 -4.02 -3.44
N MET A 225 -2.42 -3.52 -3.72
CA MET A 225 -1.26 -3.77 -2.87
C MET A 225 -1.36 -2.98 -1.57
N LYS A 226 -1.31 -3.69 -0.45
CA LYS A 226 -1.32 -3.06 0.88
C LYS A 226 0.04 -2.45 1.19
N GLY A 227 0.04 -1.19 1.63
CA GLY A 227 1.23 -0.56 2.18
C GLY A 227 1.48 -1.01 3.63
N GLU A 228 2.71 -0.91 4.10
CA GLU A 228 3.00 -1.09 5.52
C GLU A 228 2.42 0.04 6.36
N VAL A 229 1.89 -0.37 7.50
CA VAL A 229 1.55 0.57 8.58
C VAL A 229 2.83 0.90 9.34
N SER A 230 3.13 2.15 9.49
CA SER A 230 4.22 2.58 10.34
C SER A 230 3.79 2.42 11.80
N LYS A 231 4.51 1.57 12.56
CA LYS A 231 4.39 1.47 14.03
C LYS A 231 5.32 2.46 14.75
N ARG A 232 5.72 3.53 14.09
CA ARG A 232 6.61 4.53 14.67
C ARG A 232 5.79 5.54 15.47
N ASN A 233 6.42 6.14 16.49
CA ASN A 233 5.87 7.29 17.18
C ASN A 233 5.40 8.36 16.17
N TYR A 234 4.20 8.90 16.38
CA TYR A 234 3.57 9.86 15.50
C TYR A 234 4.46 11.08 15.21
N GLY A 235 5.16 11.59 16.20
CA GLY A 235 6.07 12.73 16.05
C GLY A 235 7.23 12.43 15.07
N ASP A 236 7.83 11.25 15.15
CA ASP A 236 8.88 10.83 14.21
C ASP A 236 8.35 10.58 12.80
N PHE A 237 7.13 10.06 12.71
CA PHE A 237 6.42 9.90 11.45
C PHE A 237 6.19 11.27 10.81
N LEU A 238 5.60 12.22 11.54
CA LEU A 238 5.27 13.56 11.05
C LEU A 238 6.52 14.30 10.56
N LYS A 239 7.61 14.28 11.34
CA LYS A 239 8.89 14.87 10.94
C LYS A 239 9.38 14.32 9.60
N LYS A 240 9.37 13.00 9.41
CA LYS A 240 9.78 12.36 8.15
C LYS A 240 8.81 12.63 6.99
N PHE A 241 7.52 12.73 7.29
CA PHE A 241 6.50 13.07 6.30
C PHE A 241 6.70 14.49 5.79
N MET A 242 7.04 15.43 6.67
CA MET A 242 7.22 16.85 6.36
C MET A 242 8.54 17.18 5.65
N VAL A 243 9.52 16.29 5.63
CA VAL A 243 10.75 16.45 4.84
C VAL A 243 10.48 16.11 3.38
N ILE A 244 10.45 17.12 2.51
CA ILE A 244 10.09 16.91 1.10
C ILE A 244 11.24 16.31 0.30
N ARG A 245 12.45 16.83 0.42
CA ARG A 245 13.68 16.37 -0.23
C ARG A 245 14.87 17.13 0.34
N GLU A 246 15.95 16.44 0.60
CA GLU A 246 17.26 17.09 0.61
C GLU A 246 17.65 17.23 -0.87
N GLU A 247 17.60 18.43 -1.42
CA GLU A 247 18.21 18.73 -2.73
C GLU A 247 19.63 19.20 -2.46
N LEU A 248 20.58 18.49 -3.07
CA LEU A 248 21.93 18.99 -3.19
C LEU A 248 21.86 20.21 -4.12
N LYS A 249 22.13 21.38 -3.59
CA LYS A 249 22.30 22.60 -4.38
C LYS A 249 23.79 22.81 -4.53
N CYS A 250 24.24 22.86 -5.76
CA CYS A 250 25.59 23.31 -6.07
C CYS A 250 25.61 24.84 -6.05
N ASP A 251 26.44 25.42 -5.19
CA ASP A 251 26.68 26.85 -5.22
C ASP A 251 27.80 27.12 -6.29
N PRO A 252 27.45 27.78 -7.39
CA PRO A 252 28.43 28.03 -8.45
C PRO A 252 29.50 29.07 -8.06
N ASP A 253 29.26 29.86 -7.02
CA ASP A 253 30.15 30.92 -6.57
C ASP A 253 31.10 30.45 -5.46
N GLU A 254 30.85 29.28 -4.84
CA GLU A 254 31.71 28.66 -3.83
C GLU A 254 32.16 27.27 -4.30
N PHE A 255 33.38 26.87 -3.92
CA PHE A 255 33.94 25.57 -4.22
C PHE A 255 34.30 24.79 -2.95
N ASP A 256 34.29 23.43 -3.06
CA ASP A 256 34.63 22.55 -1.93
C ASP A 256 36.16 22.63 -1.64
N LEU A 257 36.48 23.24 -0.50
CA LEU A 257 37.85 23.39 -0.01
C LEU A 257 38.55 22.05 0.25
N ASN A 258 37.82 20.99 0.55
CA ASN A 258 38.39 19.66 0.79
C ASN A 258 38.92 19.07 -0.54
N TYR A 259 38.11 19.17 -1.60
CA TYR A 259 38.49 18.73 -2.93
C TYR A 259 39.64 19.56 -3.47
N TYR A 260 39.60 20.88 -3.29
CA TYR A 260 40.66 21.80 -3.69
C TYR A 260 42.00 21.45 -3.02
N THR A 261 41.99 21.30 -1.69
CA THR A 261 43.22 20.98 -0.92
C THR A 261 43.70 19.55 -1.20
N TYR A 262 42.80 18.61 -1.43
CA TYR A 262 43.15 17.24 -1.84
C TYR A 262 43.85 17.24 -3.22
N GLY A 263 43.35 18.00 -4.19
CA GLY A 263 43.95 18.16 -5.50
C GLY A 263 45.38 18.71 -5.40
N LEU A 264 45.57 19.78 -4.63
CA LEU A 264 46.89 20.37 -4.39
C LEU A 264 47.87 19.43 -3.69
N SER A 265 47.40 18.67 -2.70
CA SER A 265 48.24 17.72 -1.95
C SER A 265 48.64 16.50 -2.78
N THR A 266 47.77 16.06 -3.70
CA THR A 266 47.99 14.85 -4.49
C THR A 266 48.72 15.13 -5.80
N TYR A 267 48.42 16.24 -6.46
CA TYR A 267 48.89 16.57 -7.80
C TYR A 267 49.82 17.81 -7.84
N GLY A 268 50.14 18.37 -6.68
CA GLY A 268 51.13 19.47 -6.50
C GLY A 268 50.59 20.84 -6.93
N ASN A 269 50.28 21.03 -8.19
CA ASN A 269 49.85 22.33 -8.75
C ASN A 269 48.53 22.28 -9.50
N MET A 270 47.73 21.21 -9.31
CA MET A 270 46.43 21.02 -9.97
C MET A 270 45.32 20.93 -8.93
N PRO A 271 44.71 22.09 -8.54
CA PRO A 271 43.56 22.08 -7.65
C PRO A 271 42.36 21.44 -8.35
N LEU A 272 41.63 20.58 -7.65
CA LEU A 272 40.36 20.08 -8.12
C LEU A 272 39.27 21.07 -7.71
N ILE A 273 38.62 21.69 -8.67
CA ILE A 273 37.58 22.69 -8.46
C ILE A 273 36.24 21.98 -8.66
N GLU A 274 35.49 21.81 -7.59
CA GLU A 274 34.13 21.29 -7.58
C GLU A 274 33.21 22.28 -6.85
N PRO A 275 32.03 22.63 -7.39
CA PRO A 275 31.10 23.53 -6.71
C PRO A 275 30.75 22.99 -5.33
N LEU A 276 30.58 23.87 -4.33
CA LEU A 276 30.18 23.48 -3.00
C LEU A 276 28.74 22.92 -3.01
N GLU A 277 28.62 21.65 -2.68
CA GLU A 277 27.32 21.02 -2.51
C GLU A 277 26.73 21.33 -1.14
N THR A 278 25.70 22.16 -1.10
CA THR A 278 24.95 22.46 0.12
C THR A 278 23.64 21.67 0.13
N LYS A 279 23.36 21.02 1.26
CA LYS A 279 22.08 20.37 1.48
C LYS A 279 21.04 21.42 1.90
N GLU A 280 20.25 21.92 0.95
CA GLU A 280 19.07 22.70 1.28
C GLU A 280 17.86 21.76 1.47
N SER A 281 17.32 21.73 2.68
CA SER A 281 16.02 21.10 2.90
C SER A 281 14.91 22.07 2.47
N ARG A 282 14.21 21.76 1.38
CA ARG A 282 13.01 22.53 1.00
C ARG A 282 11.92 22.32 2.05
N LYS A 283 11.54 23.41 2.71
CA LYS A 283 10.48 23.42 3.74
C LYS A 283 9.11 23.26 3.10
N ILE A 284 8.26 22.44 3.72
CA ILE A 284 6.83 22.41 3.44
C ILE A 284 6.23 23.76 3.83
N GLN A 285 5.56 24.40 2.89
CA GLN A 285 4.90 25.69 3.14
C GLN A 285 3.45 25.50 3.59
N GLU A 286 2.76 24.51 3.07
CA GLU A 286 1.35 24.26 3.37
C GLU A 286 1.10 22.78 3.62
N ILE A 287 0.31 22.47 4.65
CA ILE A 287 -0.14 21.12 5.01
C ILE A 287 -1.65 21.14 5.09
N VAL A 288 -2.27 20.16 4.45
CA VAL A 288 -3.71 19.92 4.55
C VAL A 288 -3.94 18.73 5.47
N ILE A 289 -4.80 18.90 6.46
CA ILE A 289 -5.30 17.86 7.35
C ILE A 289 -6.78 17.67 7.02
N VAL A 290 -7.14 16.48 6.53
CA VAL A 290 -8.53 16.11 6.30
C VAL A 290 -9.00 15.23 7.46
N ILE A 291 -10.14 15.58 8.03
CA ILE A 291 -10.77 14.84 9.12
C ILE A 291 -12.05 14.21 8.60
N ASP A 292 -12.10 12.90 8.72
CA ASP A 292 -13.30 12.13 8.49
C ASP A 292 -14.29 12.37 9.62
N THR A 293 -15.47 12.90 9.28
CA THR A 293 -16.54 13.18 10.23
C THR A 293 -17.53 12.02 10.37
N SER A 294 -17.21 10.86 9.81
CA SER A 294 -18.03 9.67 9.95
C SER A 294 -18.15 9.20 11.42
N TYR A 295 -19.19 8.43 11.70
CA TYR A 295 -19.64 8.05 13.06
C TYR A 295 -18.60 7.33 13.95
N SER A 296 -17.52 6.81 13.37
CA SER A 296 -16.51 6.00 14.05
C SER A 296 -15.34 6.79 14.64
N THR A 297 -15.19 8.08 14.30
CA THR A 297 -14.12 8.91 14.83
C THR A 297 -14.56 9.60 16.12
N SER A 298 -13.98 9.20 17.28
CA SER A 298 -14.27 9.85 18.55
C SER A 298 -13.70 11.28 18.58
N GLY A 299 -14.54 12.28 18.85
CA GLY A 299 -14.14 13.70 18.83
C GLY A 299 -12.95 14.03 19.73
N SER A 300 -12.76 13.33 20.88
CA SER A 300 -11.62 13.52 21.76
C SER A 300 -10.31 13.12 21.10
N LEU A 301 -10.26 11.98 20.40
CA LEU A 301 -9.06 11.48 19.74
C LEU A 301 -8.61 12.41 18.59
N VAL A 302 -9.58 12.93 17.82
CA VAL A 302 -9.33 13.89 16.74
C VAL A 302 -8.75 15.19 17.31
N ARG A 303 -9.30 15.64 18.43
CA ARG A 303 -8.80 16.84 19.12
C ARG A 303 -7.36 16.67 19.61
N ASP A 304 -7.06 15.54 20.24
CA ASP A 304 -5.71 15.22 20.72
C ASP A 304 -4.73 15.13 19.54
N PHE A 305 -5.15 14.51 18.45
CA PHE A 305 -4.39 14.42 17.19
C PHE A 305 -4.07 15.81 16.61
N LEU A 306 -5.05 16.70 16.51
CA LEU A 306 -4.82 18.06 15.99
C LEU A 306 -3.93 18.87 16.91
N ASN A 307 -4.13 18.78 18.23
CA ASN A 307 -3.30 19.47 19.22
C ASN A 307 -1.85 19.01 19.14
N GLU A 308 -1.61 17.72 19.03
CA GLU A 308 -0.27 17.15 18.88
C GLU A 308 0.37 17.57 17.56
N THR A 309 -0.36 17.43 16.44
CA THR A 309 0.11 17.85 15.11
C THR A 309 0.47 19.33 15.10
N PHE A 310 -0.39 20.18 15.66
CA PHE A 310 -0.14 21.61 15.75
C PHE A 310 1.07 21.92 16.63
N SER A 311 1.21 21.25 17.77
CA SER A 311 2.35 21.44 18.67
C SER A 311 3.66 21.06 18.01
N LEU A 312 3.70 19.94 17.29
CA LEU A 312 4.89 19.46 16.57
C LEU A 312 5.30 20.39 15.41
N ILE A 313 4.32 20.97 14.71
CA ILE A 313 4.57 21.85 13.56
C ILE A 313 4.98 23.26 14.04
N LYS A 314 4.32 23.78 15.08
CA LYS A 314 4.49 25.16 15.57
C LYS A 314 5.50 25.28 16.73
N ASP A 315 6.22 24.22 17.07
CA ASP A 315 7.33 24.28 18.04
C ASP A 315 8.36 25.32 17.56
N GLU A 316 8.86 26.16 18.49
CA GLU A 316 9.87 27.20 18.21
C GLU A 316 11.14 26.66 17.58
N LYS A 317 11.47 25.40 17.86
CA LYS A 317 12.62 24.67 17.28
C LYS A 317 12.25 23.92 15.99
N SER A 318 11.01 23.96 15.59
CA SER A 318 10.57 23.25 14.37
C SER A 318 10.96 24.04 13.12
N PHE A 319 11.56 23.35 12.15
CA PHE A 319 11.83 23.90 10.82
C PHE A 319 10.55 24.32 10.07
N PHE A 320 9.36 23.95 10.58
CA PHE A 320 8.05 24.11 9.95
C PHE A 320 7.17 25.15 10.62
N LYS A 321 7.74 25.97 11.52
CA LYS A 321 7.02 26.99 12.29
C LYS A 321 6.15 27.91 11.42
N ASP A 322 6.62 28.25 10.24
CA ASP A 322 5.97 29.18 9.32
C ASP A 322 4.99 28.48 8.35
N SER A 323 4.82 27.16 8.46
CA SER A 323 3.90 26.41 7.59
C SER A 323 2.44 26.75 7.89
N ILE A 324 1.64 26.85 6.84
CA ILE A 324 0.19 27.04 6.93
C ILE A 324 -0.45 25.67 7.13
N ILE A 325 -1.29 25.55 8.14
CA ILE A 325 -2.06 24.33 8.43
C ILE A 325 -3.51 24.60 8.05
N ARG A 326 -4.03 23.83 7.11
CA ARG A 326 -5.43 23.87 6.68
C ARG A 326 -6.14 22.61 7.15
N VAL A 327 -7.28 22.74 7.81
CA VAL A 327 -8.10 21.64 8.28
C VAL A 327 -9.40 21.60 7.52
N ILE A 328 -9.66 20.47 6.86
CA ILE A 328 -10.85 20.22 6.07
C ILE A 328 -11.64 19.10 6.74
N GLN A 329 -12.92 19.36 7.02
CA GLN A 329 -13.83 18.32 7.49
C GLN A 329 -14.58 17.75 6.29
N CYS A 330 -14.56 16.45 6.14
CA CYS A 330 -15.16 15.75 5.01
C CYS A 330 -15.84 14.46 5.46
N ASP A 331 -17.06 14.24 4.96
CA ASP A 331 -17.79 12.97 5.01
C ASP A 331 -17.97 12.47 3.56
N ASP A 332 -19.15 12.49 3.01
CA ASP A 332 -19.44 12.35 1.57
C ASP A 332 -19.26 13.68 0.80
N LYS A 333 -19.13 14.80 1.52
CA LYS A 333 -18.89 16.15 1.02
C LYS A 333 -17.95 16.90 1.96
N VAL A 334 -17.30 17.93 1.41
CA VAL A 334 -16.54 18.89 2.23
C VAL A 334 -17.51 19.75 3.02
N MET A 335 -17.40 19.71 4.35
CA MET A 335 -18.28 20.41 5.29
C MET A 335 -17.68 21.73 5.76
N SER A 336 -16.38 21.78 6.00
CA SER A 336 -15.67 22.99 6.38
C SER A 336 -14.23 22.98 5.87
N ASP A 337 -13.67 24.18 5.73
CA ASP A 337 -12.29 24.44 5.37
C ASP A 337 -11.77 25.60 6.23
N ASP A 338 -10.91 25.31 7.16
CA ASP A 338 -10.41 26.24 8.16
C ASP A 338 -8.89 26.32 8.13
N VAL A 339 -8.33 27.54 8.13
CA VAL A 339 -6.89 27.77 8.23
C VAL A 339 -6.53 28.02 9.68
N ILE A 340 -5.65 27.17 10.25
CA ILE A 340 -5.23 27.27 11.64
C ILE A 340 -3.93 28.05 11.76
N THR A 341 -3.96 29.13 12.51
CA THR A 341 -2.79 29.94 12.88
C THR A 341 -2.50 29.93 14.39
N SER A 342 -3.47 29.51 15.21
CA SER A 342 -3.32 29.46 16.67
C SER A 342 -4.02 28.25 17.31
N LYS A 343 -3.56 27.83 18.52
CA LYS A 343 -4.21 26.73 19.27
C LYS A 343 -5.68 27.02 19.63
N LYS A 344 -6.04 28.28 19.86
CA LYS A 344 -7.43 28.65 20.19
C LYS A 344 -8.42 28.33 19.06
N GLN A 345 -7.98 28.45 17.81
CA GLN A 345 -8.81 28.11 16.67
C GLN A 345 -9.12 26.60 16.57
N ILE A 346 -8.25 25.74 17.12
CA ILE A 346 -8.55 24.31 17.20
C ILE A 346 -9.79 24.07 18.08
N ASP A 347 -9.87 24.72 19.22
CA ASP A 347 -11.02 24.61 20.13
C ASP A 347 -12.31 25.16 19.49
N GLU A 348 -12.22 26.24 18.70
CA GLU A 348 -13.33 26.80 17.94
C GLU A 348 -13.81 25.86 16.83
N ILE A 349 -12.88 25.21 16.11
CA ILE A 349 -13.22 24.20 15.10
C ILE A 349 -13.97 23.04 15.76
N PHE A 350 -13.49 22.58 16.92
CA PHE A 350 -14.15 21.48 17.65
C PHE A 350 -15.52 21.86 18.24
N SER A 351 -15.73 23.12 18.62
CA SER A 351 -17.06 23.55 19.08
C SER A 351 -18.12 23.51 17.96
N ARG A 352 -17.68 23.60 16.72
CA ARG A 352 -18.53 23.50 15.50
C ARG A 352 -18.57 22.07 14.93
N PHE A 353 -17.79 21.16 15.51
CA PHE A 353 -17.65 19.78 15.04
C PHE A 353 -18.93 18.99 15.40
N GLU A 354 -19.88 18.96 14.47
CA GLU A 354 -21.03 18.07 14.55
C GLU A 354 -20.70 16.77 13.83
N VAL A 355 -20.66 15.68 14.58
CA VAL A 355 -20.57 14.33 13.99
C VAL A 355 -21.90 14.02 13.29
N LYS A 356 -21.96 14.24 12.01
CA LYS A 356 -23.09 13.85 11.16
C LYS A 356 -22.82 12.46 10.61
N GLY A 357 -23.22 11.42 11.35
CA GLY A 357 -23.07 10.05 10.90
C GLY A 357 -24.26 9.57 10.09
N GLY A 358 -24.04 8.69 9.12
CA GLY A 358 -25.08 7.87 8.51
C GLY A 358 -24.93 7.48 7.05
N SER A 359 -24.01 8.08 6.30
CA SER A 359 -23.79 7.73 4.89
C SER A 359 -22.41 7.12 4.71
N GLY A 360 -22.23 6.19 3.77
CA GLY A 360 -20.92 5.55 3.56
C GLY A 360 -19.84 6.57 3.25
N THR A 361 -18.71 6.48 3.91
CA THR A 361 -17.59 7.44 3.79
C THR A 361 -16.96 7.38 2.40
N ASP A 362 -16.87 8.52 1.72
CA ASP A 362 -16.17 8.69 0.45
C ASP A 362 -15.01 9.69 0.62
N PHE A 363 -13.77 9.22 0.42
CA PHE A 363 -12.60 10.09 0.57
C PHE A 363 -12.33 10.96 -0.67
N ARG A 364 -12.90 10.62 -1.84
CA ARG A 364 -12.64 11.30 -3.12
C ARG A 364 -13.02 12.77 -3.15
N PRO A 365 -14.15 13.24 -2.55
CA PRO A 365 -14.51 14.65 -2.54
C PRO A 365 -13.46 15.55 -1.90
N ALA A 366 -12.81 15.10 -0.81
CA ALA A 366 -11.73 15.85 -0.18
C ALA A 366 -10.53 16.04 -1.12
N PHE A 367 -10.15 14.99 -1.85
CA PHE A 367 -9.04 15.07 -2.82
C PHE A 367 -9.38 15.98 -3.99
N ASN A 368 -10.60 15.89 -4.52
CA ASN A 368 -11.06 16.78 -5.60
C ASN A 368 -11.07 18.23 -5.15
N TYR A 369 -11.53 18.49 -3.94
CA TYR A 369 -11.53 19.83 -3.36
C TYR A 369 -10.12 20.41 -3.22
N VAL A 370 -9.17 19.63 -2.68
CA VAL A 370 -7.77 20.05 -2.56
C VAL A 370 -7.14 20.28 -3.92
N ASN A 371 -7.45 19.48 -4.93
CA ASN A 371 -6.96 19.69 -6.29
C ASN A 371 -7.50 20.99 -6.87
N ASN A 372 -8.77 21.31 -6.66
CA ASN A 372 -9.36 22.58 -7.09
C ASN A 372 -8.66 23.78 -6.42
N LEU A 373 -8.38 23.71 -5.10
CA LEU A 373 -7.63 24.75 -4.39
C LEU A 373 -6.22 24.98 -4.95
N ILE A 374 -5.58 23.92 -5.43
CA ILE A 374 -4.26 23.99 -6.09
C ILE A 374 -4.41 24.64 -7.49
N GLU A 375 -5.42 24.24 -8.28
CA GLU A 375 -5.69 24.79 -9.61
C GLU A 375 -6.08 26.27 -9.55
N GLU A 376 -6.84 26.68 -8.55
CA GLU A 376 -7.20 28.08 -8.29
C GLU A 376 -6.03 28.91 -7.73
N GLY A 377 -4.90 28.29 -7.39
CA GLY A 377 -3.72 28.96 -6.86
C GLY A 377 -3.83 29.41 -5.40
N ILE A 378 -4.88 28.98 -4.70
CA ILE A 378 -5.07 29.25 -3.25
C ILE A 378 -3.98 28.50 -2.46
N ILE A 379 -3.72 27.23 -2.83
CA ILE A 379 -2.62 26.43 -2.31
C ILE A 379 -1.48 26.48 -3.34
N LYS A 380 -0.38 27.16 -3.01
CA LYS A 380 0.74 27.34 -3.95
C LYS A 380 1.74 26.20 -3.91
N LYS A 381 2.04 25.65 -2.71
CA LYS A 381 3.02 24.57 -2.52
C LYS A 381 2.57 23.61 -1.43
N LEU A 382 1.68 22.70 -1.80
CA LEU A 382 1.23 21.65 -0.89
C LEU A 382 2.36 20.65 -0.63
N GLY A 383 2.81 20.61 0.61
CA GLY A 383 3.83 19.66 1.06
C GLY A 383 3.29 18.26 1.31
N GLY A 384 2.04 18.17 1.76
CA GLY A 384 1.39 16.89 1.98
C GLY A 384 -0.01 17.02 2.56
N LEU A 385 -0.75 15.93 2.41
CA LEU A 385 -2.09 15.76 2.94
C LEU A 385 -2.10 14.64 3.98
N LEU A 386 -2.58 14.94 5.18
CA LEU A 386 -2.84 13.96 6.24
C LEU A 386 -4.35 13.70 6.29
N TYR A 387 -4.76 12.48 6.10
CA TYR A 387 -6.17 12.07 6.16
C TYR A 387 -6.42 11.24 7.41
N PHE A 388 -7.20 11.77 8.35
CA PHE A 388 -7.56 11.11 9.60
C PHE A 388 -8.89 10.39 9.42
N THR A 389 -8.90 9.05 9.56
CA THR A 389 -10.05 8.21 9.28
C THR A 389 -9.97 6.84 9.99
N ASP A 390 -11.09 6.13 10.06
CA ASP A 390 -11.12 4.70 10.40
C ASP A 390 -10.87 3.79 9.18
N GLY A 391 -10.78 4.35 7.99
CA GLY A 391 -10.45 3.62 6.76
C GLY A 391 -11.62 2.93 6.07
N LYS A 392 -12.84 3.02 6.60
CA LYS A 392 -14.03 2.38 6.05
C LYS A 392 -14.69 3.23 4.96
N GLY A 393 -13.97 3.51 3.88
CA GLY A 393 -14.45 4.38 2.82
C GLY A 393 -13.90 4.07 1.43
N VAL A 394 -14.34 4.85 0.45
CA VAL A 394 -13.91 4.73 -0.95
C VAL A 394 -12.70 5.61 -1.21
N TYR A 395 -11.57 4.99 -1.52
CA TYR A 395 -10.33 5.68 -1.80
C TYR A 395 -10.25 6.18 -3.25
N PRO A 396 -9.50 7.29 -3.52
CA PRO A 396 -9.20 7.70 -4.89
C PRO A 396 -8.33 6.67 -5.59
N LYS A 397 -8.68 6.36 -6.86
CA LYS A 397 -7.91 5.42 -7.69
C LYS A 397 -6.56 6.01 -8.09
N LYS A 398 -6.52 7.30 -8.45
CA LYS A 398 -5.33 8.00 -8.90
C LYS A 398 -4.51 8.51 -7.72
N LYS A 399 -3.18 8.33 -7.82
CA LYS A 399 -2.24 8.94 -6.88
C LYS A 399 -2.22 10.45 -7.10
N PRO A 400 -2.45 11.28 -6.07
CA PRO A 400 -2.30 12.71 -6.18
C PRO A 400 -0.84 13.12 -6.43
N SER A 401 -0.64 14.33 -6.95
CA SER A 401 0.71 14.90 -7.19
C SER A 401 1.48 15.20 -5.92
N TYR A 402 0.81 15.27 -4.78
CA TYR A 402 1.37 15.57 -3.46
C TYR A 402 1.44 14.31 -2.57
N LYS A 403 2.31 14.35 -1.57
CA LYS A 403 2.43 13.27 -0.57
C LYS A 403 1.11 13.15 0.21
N THR A 404 0.62 11.93 0.36
CA THR A 404 -0.59 11.66 1.14
C THR A 404 -0.33 10.58 2.17
N ALA A 405 -0.77 10.83 3.41
CA ALA A 405 -0.75 9.85 4.48
C ALA A 405 -2.14 9.69 5.08
N PHE A 406 -2.57 8.44 5.25
CA PHE A 406 -3.76 8.11 6.03
C PHE A 406 -3.36 7.75 7.44
N ILE A 407 -4.00 8.42 8.39
CA ILE A 407 -3.82 8.22 9.83
C ILE A 407 -5.04 7.47 10.35
N TYR A 408 -4.84 6.23 10.77
CA TYR A 408 -5.91 5.33 11.17
C TYR A 408 -6.11 5.31 12.68
N THR A 409 -7.37 5.25 13.10
CA THR A 409 -7.79 5.12 14.50
C THR A 409 -7.91 3.66 14.94
N ARG A 410 -8.30 3.38 16.20
CA ARG A 410 -8.34 2.03 16.80
C ARG A 410 -9.11 0.98 16.00
N ASP A 411 -10.28 1.31 15.47
CA ASP A 411 -11.19 0.36 14.78
C ASP A 411 -11.09 0.49 13.26
N TYR A 412 -9.86 0.51 12.76
CA TYR A 412 -9.60 0.79 11.36
C TYR A 412 -9.73 -0.41 10.43
N ASP A 413 -10.17 -0.13 9.21
CA ASP A 413 -10.11 -1.07 8.10
C ASP A 413 -9.21 -0.54 6.98
N MET A 414 -8.02 -1.14 6.85
CA MET A 414 -7.07 -0.81 5.77
C MET A 414 -7.22 -1.71 4.54
N THR A 415 -8.25 -2.53 4.49
CA THR A 415 -8.42 -3.52 3.42
C THR A 415 -8.42 -2.87 2.03
N ASN A 416 -8.92 -1.65 1.93
CA ASN A 416 -9.09 -0.89 0.69
C ASN A 416 -8.05 0.22 0.51
N ALA A 417 -7.13 0.38 1.46
CA ALA A 417 -6.21 1.51 1.43
C ALA A 417 -5.16 1.37 0.31
N PRO A 418 -5.01 2.35 -0.59
CA PRO A 418 -4.17 2.26 -1.76
C PRO A 418 -2.68 2.18 -1.39
N MET A 419 -1.90 1.50 -2.24
CA MET A 419 -0.47 1.33 -2.02
C MET A 419 0.32 2.64 -2.13
N TRP A 420 -0.13 3.56 -2.96
CA TRP A 420 0.56 4.84 -3.14
C TRP A 420 0.52 5.73 -1.89
N ALA A 421 -0.43 5.50 -0.98
CA ALA A 421 -0.58 6.28 0.25
C ALA A 421 0.32 5.75 1.36
N ILE A 422 0.88 6.67 2.13
CA ILE A 422 1.59 6.35 3.36
C ILE A 422 0.52 6.05 4.42
N LYS A 423 0.73 5.02 5.24
CA LYS A 423 -0.22 4.57 6.24
C LYS A 423 0.42 4.60 7.62
N HIS A 424 -0.25 5.24 8.55
CA HIS A 424 0.17 5.30 9.93
C HIS A 424 -1.00 4.93 10.83
N HIS A 425 -0.76 4.04 11.80
CA HIS A 425 -1.74 3.71 12.84
C HIS A 425 -1.44 4.55 14.07
N LEU A 426 -2.44 5.27 14.57
CA LEU A 426 -2.35 6.11 15.74
C LEU A 426 -2.95 5.37 16.94
N GLU A 427 -2.12 5.02 17.92
CA GLU A 427 -2.59 4.51 19.21
C GLU A 427 -2.76 5.69 20.18
N PRO A 428 -3.81 5.70 21.03
CA PRO A 428 -4.01 6.77 22.01
C PRO A 428 -2.84 6.96 22.98
N ASP A 429 -2.08 5.90 23.24
CA ASP A 429 -0.89 5.95 24.09
C ASP A 429 0.28 6.65 23.39
N ASP A 430 0.32 6.70 22.05
CA ASP A 430 1.31 7.46 21.29
C ASP A 430 1.15 8.97 21.49
N LEU A 431 -0.08 9.44 21.68
CA LEU A 431 -0.39 10.84 21.94
C LEU A 431 -0.04 11.25 23.40
N LYS A 432 -0.25 10.36 24.39
CA LYS A 432 0.02 10.63 25.81
C LYS A 432 1.49 10.60 26.16
N ASN A 433 2.25 9.66 25.61
CA ASN A 433 3.69 9.51 25.87
C ASN A 433 4.51 10.73 25.42
N ASN A 434 4.06 11.44 24.39
CA ASN A 434 4.71 12.66 23.94
C ASN A 434 4.44 13.86 24.84
N LEU A 435 3.24 13.96 25.43
CA LEU A 435 2.92 15.01 26.41
C LEU A 435 3.76 14.86 27.67
N GLU A 436 3.87 13.65 28.24
CA GLU A 436 4.72 13.40 29.42
C GLU A 436 6.22 13.57 29.13
N SER A 437 6.70 13.19 27.96
CA SER A 437 8.10 13.39 27.59
C SER A 437 8.45 14.85 27.35
N THR A 438 7.49 15.64 26.90
CA THR A 438 7.63 17.10 26.71
C THR A 438 7.60 17.81 28.05
N GLU A 439 6.69 17.46 28.97
CA GLU A 439 6.63 18.01 30.32
C GLU A 439 7.87 17.68 31.15
N LYS A 440 8.35 16.43 31.12
CA LYS A 440 9.61 16.03 31.76
C LYS A 440 10.84 16.76 31.23
N ARG A 441 10.87 17.07 29.93
CA ARG A 441 11.92 17.91 29.32
C ARG A 441 11.84 19.36 29.78
N TYR A 442 10.65 19.92 29.96
CA TYR A 442 10.46 21.28 30.49
C TYR A 442 10.84 21.35 31.98
N GLU A 443 10.49 20.37 32.78
CA GLU A 443 10.89 20.29 34.19
C GLU A 443 12.40 20.13 34.36
N TYR A 444 13.06 19.28 33.55
CA TYR A 444 14.52 19.11 33.57
C TYR A 444 15.26 20.37 33.11
N GLN A 445 14.70 21.18 32.22
CA GLN A 445 15.29 22.47 31.84
C GLN A 445 15.04 23.58 32.85
N ARG A 446 13.94 23.53 33.61
CA ARG A 446 13.67 24.44 34.73
C ARG A 446 14.56 24.15 35.94
N SER A 447 14.91 22.90 36.18
CA SER A 447 15.79 22.51 37.30
C SER A 447 17.27 22.82 37.05
N LYS A 448 17.66 23.23 35.83
CA LYS A 448 19.03 23.64 35.46
C LYS A 448 19.22 25.17 35.31
N LYS A 449 18.18 25.96 35.58
CA LYS A 449 18.24 27.41 35.72
C LYS A 449 18.11 27.79 37.23
#